data_e6442c248e80283b9071b33a142ebe3c
#
_entry.id   e6442c248e80283b9071b33a142ebe3c
#
_cell.length_a   1.000
_cell.length_b   1.000
_cell.length_c   1.000
_cell.angle_alpha   90.00
_cell.angle_beta   90.00
_cell.angle_gamma   90.00
#
_symmetry.space_group_name_H-M   'P 1'
#
loop_
_entity.id
_entity.type
_entity.pdbx_description
1 polymer ?
#
loop_
_entity_poly.entity_id
_entity_poly.type
_entity_poly.pdbx_seq_one_letter_code
_entity_poly.pdbx_strand_id
1 'polypeptide(L)'
;DVEVPNPNGYLSKDENDFPDETKAFGTWAYPDKRLELSDEEILDLWKYAETIGLDFIVSPWENNSVDFLVKNGAKCLKLASIDTTNYMFCEYIASKGVPTIVSTGMTNYHQQSIVWDIFQKAKCSMMFLHCTSAYPSPLEDKNLRCIFLMKEMFGCDIGFSGHAIDREGTLGAVALGANVIEKHVTLSRNMSGPDHAAALEFAEFADLVTKARNMVVALGTGRKSFLDSEKTLHGVLCRKIVLKKNINKGSKISKDDLTTFVTNKEGGVLPEAYYEVVGAIAQKDLVKNQILEIVDYK
;
A
#
# COMPACT_ATOMS: atom_id res chain seq x y z
N ASP A 1 31.32 1.89 -40.58
CA ASP A 1 31.13 0.86 -39.56
C ASP A 1 29.95 1.23 -38.69
N VAL A 2 28.86 0.54 -38.88
CA VAL A 2 27.74 0.64 -37.96
C VAL A 2 28.10 -0.22 -36.76
N GLU A 3 28.50 0.40 -35.63
CA GLU A 3 28.70 -0.36 -34.41
C GLU A 3 27.38 -1.05 -34.06
N VAL A 4 27.43 -2.38 -33.99
CA VAL A 4 26.31 -3.16 -33.52
C VAL A 4 26.09 -2.77 -32.05
N PRO A 5 24.87 -2.31 -31.65
CA PRO A 5 24.64 -1.99 -30.25
C PRO A 5 25.04 -3.16 -29.35
N ASN A 6 25.70 -2.86 -28.23
CA ASN A 6 25.89 -3.83 -27.17
C ASN A 6 24.54 -4.51 -26.91
N PRO A 7 24.44 -5.86 -26.86
CA PRO A 7 23.17 -6.57 -26.64
C PRO A 7 22.38 -6.08 -25.43
N ASN A 8 23.03 -5.42 -24.46
CA ASN A 8 22.39 -4.81 -23.31
C ASN A 8 21.85 -3.38 -23.56
N GLY A 9 21.83 -2.90 -24.82
CA GLY A 9 21.23 -1.62 -25.19
C GLY A 9 22.09 -0.37 -24.97
N TYR A 10 23.33 -0.51 -24.54
CA TYR A 10 24.25 0.62 -24.33
C TYR A 10 25.18 0.82 -25.54
N LEU A 11 25.28 2.07 -26.04
CA LEU A 11 26.08 2.41 -27.22
C LEU A 11 27.52 2.76 -26.92
N SER A 12 27.88 3.06 -25.67
CA SER A 12 29.26 3.43 -25.29
C SER A 12 29.88 2.40 -24.37
N LYS A 13 31.20 2.23 -24.52
CA LYS A 13 32.02 1.34 -23.69
C LYS A 13 33.01 2.12 -22.82
N ASP A 14 32.99 3.45 -22.88
CA ASP A 14 33.89 4.30 -22.11
C ASP A 14 33.12 5.04 -21.03
N GLU A 15 33.50 4.86 -19.77
CA GLU A 15 32.91 5.57 -18.61
C GLU A 15 33.05 7.10 -18.74
N ASN A 16 34.01 7.59 -19.56
CA ASN A 16 34.19 9.01 -19.79
C ASN A 16 33.14 9.62 -20.72
N ASP A 17 32.35 8.81 -21.42
CA ASP A 17 31.27 9.26 -22.26
C ASP A 17 30.03 9.73 -21.45
N PHE A 18 30.05 9.51 -20.13
CA PHE A 18 28.94 9.94 -19.23
C PHE A 18 29.30 11.23 -18.50
N PRO A 19 28.30 12.09 -18.22
CA PRO A 19 28.47 13.24 -17.34
C PRO A 19 29.03 12.83 -15.97
N ASP A 20 29.87 13.71 -15.36
CA ASP A 20 30.52 13.41 -14.09
C ASP A 20 29.57 13.01 -12.97
N GLU A 21 28.37 13.61 -12.93
CA GLU A 21 27.28 13.28 -12.02
C GLU A 21 26.71 11.86 -12.21
N THR A 22 26.88 11.25 -13.37
CA THR A 22 26.44 9.89 -13.69
C THR A 22 27.55 8.87 -13.63
N LYS A 23 28.81 9.28 -13.47
CA LYS A 23 29.97 8.35 -13.34
C LYS A 23 29.84 7.43 -12.12
N ALA A 24 29.20 7.90 -11.05
CA ALA A 24 28.86 7.06 -9.91
C ALA A 24 27.85 5.94 -10.27
N PHE A 25 27.07 6.15 -11.33
CA PHE A 25 26.15 5.18 -11.93
C PHE A 25 26.76 4.46 -13.14
N GLY A 26 28.03 4.73 -13.48
CA GLY A 26 28.72 4.15 -14.63
C GLY A 26 28.76 2.63 -14.62
N THR A 27 28.76 2.02 -13.43
CA THR A 27 28.58 0.57 -13.27
C THR A 27 27.20 0.07 -13.68
N TRP A 28 26.20 0.93 -13.74
CA TRP A 28 24.85 0.64 -14.24
C TRP A 28 24.77 0.76 -15.76
N ALA A 29 25.44 1.77 -16.32
CA ALA A 29 25.50 1.97 -17.76
C ALA A 29 26.45 0.96 -18.43
N TYR A 30 27.35 0.40 -17.66
CA TYR A 30 28.24 -0.70 -18.02
C TYR A 30 27.97 -1.87 -17.08
N PRO A 31 27.04 -2.75 -17.39
CA PRO A 31 26.92 -3.99 -16.64
C PRO A 31 28.27 -4.69 -16.77
N ASP A 32 29.07 -4.57 -15.71
CA ASP A 32 30.23 -5.43 -15.56
C ASP A 32 29.67 -6.85 -15.69
N LYS A 33 30.09 -7.58 -16.71
CA LYS A 33 29.69 -8.98 -16.91
C LYS A 33 29.86 -9.85 -15.66
N ARG A 34 30.69 -9.38 -14.71
CA ARG A 34 30.84 -10.00 -13.38
C ARG A 34 29.62 -9.85 -12.46
N LEU A 35 28.71 -8.91 -12.74
CA LEU A 35 27.49 -8.70 -11.96
C LEU A 35 26.27 -9.36 -12.62
N GLU A 36 26.37 -9.78 -13.87
CA GLU A 36 25.32 -10.44 -14.60
C GLU A 36 25.29 -11.92 -14.22
N LEU A 37 24.15 -12.40 -13.77
CA LEU A 37 23.93 -13.82 -13.51
C LEU A 37 23.70 -14.55 -14.83
N SER A 38 24.30 -15.73 -14.98
CA SER A 38 24.02 -16.61 -16.09
C SER A 38 22.61 -17.20 -16.01
N ASP A 39 22.10 -17.68 -17.13
CA ASP A 39 20.82 -18.40 -17.20
C ASP A 39 20.74 -19.57 -16.21
N GLU A 40 21.86 -20.30 -16.03
CA GLU A 40 21.94 -21.41 -15.08
C GLU A 40 21.82 -20.94 -13.63
N GLU A 41 22.54 -19.87 -13.28
CA GLU A 41 22.46 -19.27 -11.93
C GLU A 41 21.05 -18.72 -11.63
N ILE A 42 20.39 -18.10 -12.61
CA ILE A 42 18.99 -17.64 -12.46
C ILE A 42 18.06 -18.83 -12.19
N LEU A 43 18.22 -19.93 -12.94
CA LEU A 43 17.40 -21.14 -12.75
C LEU A 43 17.65 -21.80 -11.39
N ASP A 44 18.88 -21.83 -10.91
CA ASP A 44 19.22 -22.38 -9.61
C ASP A 44 18.66 -21.53 -8.47
N LEU A 45 18.73 -20.21 -8.56
CA LEU A 45 18.09 -19.30 -7.62
C LEU A 45 16.56 -19.45 -7.64
N TRP A 46 15.97 -19.62 -8.81
CA TRP A 46 14.53 -19.84 -8.95
C TRP A 46 14.09 -21.10 -8.24
N LYS A 47 14.74 -22.25 -8.53
CA LYS A 47 14.49 -23.51 -7.84
C LYS A 47 14.67 -23.37 -6.33
N TYR A 48 15.73 -22.68 -5.88
CA TYR A 48 15.92 -22.45 -4.46
C TYR A 48 14.78 -21.64 -3.83
N ALA A 49 14.36 -20.54 -4.48
CA ALA A 49 13.22 -19.75 -4.01
C ALA A 49 11.95 -20.59 -3.85
N GLU A 50 11.67 -21.49 -4.82
CA GLU A 50 10.54 -22.42 -4.73
C GLU A 50 10.64 -23.35 -3.52
N THR A 51 11.84 -23.85 -3.17
CA THR A 51 12.03 -24.73 -2.01
C THR A 51 11.70 -24.06 -0.68
N ILE A 52 11.84 -22.74 -0.62
CA ILE A 52 11.53 -21.93 0.58
C ILE A 52 10.18 -21.23 0.50
N GLY A 53 9.37 -21.54 -0.53
CA GLY A 53 8.01 -21.01 -0.70
C GLY A 53 7.94 -19.56 -1.13
N LEU A 54 8.94 -19.05 -1.84
CA LEU A 54 8.96 -17.71 -2.43
C LEU A 54 8.71 -17.79 -3.94
N ASP A 55 7.89 -16.89 -4.46
CA ASP A 55 7.82 -16.65 -5.89
C ASP A 55 9.07 -15.87 -6.34
N PHE A 56 9.64 -16.29 -7.48
CA PHE A 56 10.83 -15.67 -8.05
C PHE A 56 10.43 -14.81 -9.25
N ILE A 57 10.76 -13.53 -9.21
CA ILE A 57 10.43 -12.56 -10.27
C ILE A 57 11.73 -11.92 -10.73
N VAL A 58 11.93 -11.86 -12.05
CA VAL A 58 13.13 -11.26 -12.66
C VAL A 58 12.70 -10.09 -13.54
N SER A 59 13.49 -9.02 -13.55
CA SER A 59 13.36 -7.91 -14.49
C SER A 59 14.18 -8.21 -15.75
N PRO A 60 13.55 -8.55 -16.88
CA PRO A 60 14.26 -8.68 -18.15
C PRO A 60 14.63 -7.29 -18.69
N TRP A 61 15.76 -7.22 -19.40
CA TRP A 61 16.26 -5.99 -20.01
C TRP A 61 16.27 -6.04 -21.54
N GLU A 62 15.98 -7.21 -22.12
CA GLU A 62 15.94 -7.44 -23.56
C GLU A 62 14.97 -8.58 -23.90
N ASN A 63 14.66 -8.70 -25.20
CA ASN A 63 13.70 -9.69 -25.70
C ASN A 63 14.11 -11.14 -25.40
N ASN A 64 15.41 -11.47 -25.49
CA ASN A 64 15.92 -12.81 -25.23
C ASN A 64 15.71 -13.21 -23.76
N SER A 65 15.92 -12.28 -22.82
CA SER A 65 15.66 -12.50 -21.40
C SER A 65 14.16 -12.71 -21.12
N VAL A 66 13.28 -11.96 -21.82
CA VAL A 66 11.83 -12.20 -21.73
C VAL A 66 11.50 -13.61 -22.21
N ASP A 67 12.01 -14.03 -23.37
CA ASP A 67 11.78 -15.36 -23.93
C ASP A 67 12.28 -16.48 -23.03
N PHE A 68 13.47 -16.30 -22.45
CA PHE A 68 14.05 -17.22 -21.47
C PHE A 68 13.12 -17.39 -20.25
N LEU A 69 12.66 -16.29 -19.65
CA LEU A 69 11.78 -16.32 -18.49
C LEU A 69 10.44 -16.98 -18.80
N VAL A 70 9.82 -16.62 -19.93
CA VAL A 70 8.54 -17.20 -20.37
C VAL A 70 8.69 -18.70 -20.65
N LYS A 71 9.73 -19.11 -21.36
CA LYS A 71 10.03 -20.52 -21.64
C LYS A 71 10.19 -21.36 -20.38
N ASN A 72 10.74 -20.77 -19.31
CA ASN A 72 10.93 -21.44 -18.03
C ASN A 72 9.75 -21.30 -17.07
N GLY A 73 8.63 -20.72 -17.53
CA GLY A 73 7.37 -20.72 -16.78
C GLY A 73 7.19 -19.57 -15.81
N ALA A 74 7.80 -18.40 -16.10
CA ALA A 74 7.60 -17.18 -15.31
C ALA A 74 6.09 -16.89 -15.12
N LYS A 75 5.65 -16.80 -13.88
CA LYS A 75 4.27 -16.46 -13.52
C LYS A 75 3.99 -14.96 -13.55
N CYS A 76 5.03 -14.16 -13.45
CA CYS A 76 5.00 -12.72 -13.45
C CYS A 76 6.32 -12.17 -14.00
N LEU A 77 6.25 -11.11 -14.79
CA LEU A 77 7.41 -10.35 -15.25
C LEU A 77 7.48 -9.01 -14.52
N LYS A 78 8.68 -8.42 -14.47
CA LYS A 78 8.90 -7.09 -13.91
C LYS A 78 9.51 -6.18 -14.99
N LEU A 79 8.84 -5.06 -15.26
CA LEU A 79 9.39 -4.01 -16.12
C LEU A 79 9.97 -2.89 -15.24
N ALA A 80 11.26 -2.65 -15.36
CA ALA A 80 11.96 -1.61 -14.62
C ALA A 80 11.58 -0.21 -15.13
N SER A 81 11.71 0.81 -14.28
CA SER A 81 11.35 2.20 -14.60
C SER A 81 12.04 2.75 -15.85
N ILE A 82 13.28 2.35 -16.08
CA ILE A 82 14.08 2.79 -17.24
C ILE A 82 13.43 2.39 -18.58
N ASP A 83 12.75 1.24 -18.60
CA ASP A 83 12.13 0.71 -19.82
C ASP A 83 10.64 1.04 -19.93
N THR A 84 10.05 1.74 -18.96
CA THR A 84 8.63 2.06 -19.00
C THR A 84 8.25 2.97 -20.17
N THR A 85 9.18 3.78 -20.68
CA THR A 85 8.98 4.57 -21.90
C THR A 85 9.52 3.89 -23.17
N ASN A 86 10.12 2.72 -23.05
CA ASN A 86 10.51 1.87 -24.17
C ASN A 86 9.29 1.09 -24.69
N TYR A 87 8.41 1.79 -25.43
CA TYR A 87 7.12 1.24 -25.85
C TYR A 87 7.25 -0.03 -26.71
N MET A 88 8.31 -0.14 -27.51
CA MET A 88 8.57 -1.37 -28.28
C MET A 88 8.82 -2.57 -27.36
N PHE A 89 9.56 -2.37 -26.28
CA PHE A 89 9.81 -3.43 -25.29
C PHE A 89 8.53 -3.72 -24.47
N CYS A 90 7.75 -2.70 -24.15
CA CYS A 90 6.43 -2.86 -23.51
C CYS A 90 5.49 -3.72 -24.38
N GLU A 91 5.42 -3.45 -25.69
CA GLU A 91 4.63 -4.26 -26.64
C GLU A 91 5.11 -5.71 -26.69
N TYR A 92 6.45 -5.90 -26.70
CA TYR A 92 7.02 -7.23 -26.71
C TYR A 92 6.67 -8.04 -25.46
N ILE A 93 6.85 -7.44 -24.26
CA ILE A 93 6.47 -8.07 -22.99
C ILE A 93 4.97 -8.37 -22.95
N ALA A 94 4.12 -7.39 -23.32
CA ALA A 94 2.68 -7.56 -23.31
C ALA A 94 2.22 -8.67 -24.25
N SER A 95 2.90 -8.87 -25.40
CA SER A 95 2.60 -9.93 -26.37
C SER A 95 2.77 -11.34 -25.80
N LYS A 96 3.54 -11.50 -24.72
CA LYS A 96 3.73 -12.81 -24.07
C LYS A 96 2.55 -13.24 -23.22
N GLY A 97 1.64 -12.32 -22.85
CA GLY A 97 0.46 -12.61 -22.03
C GLY A 97 0.74 -12.99 -20.58
N VAL A 98 1.99 -12.82 -20.11
CA VAL A 98 2.37 -13.08 -18.72
C VAL A 98 2.07 -11.82 -17.89
N PRO A 99 1.38 -11.92 -16.74
CA PRO A 99 1.13 -10.79 -15.86
C PRO A 99 2.40 -10.01 -15.56
N THR A 100 2.34 -8.68 -15.64
CA THR A 100 3.54 -7.84 -15.54
C THR A 100 3.38 -6.73 -14.51
N ILE A 101 4.39 -6.58 -13.65
CA ILE A 101 4.53 -5.45 -12.72
C ILE A 101 5.41 -4.39 -13.37
N VAL A 102 4.90 -3.15 -13.48
CA VAL A 102 5.55 -2.05 -14.19
C VAL A 102 5.87 -0.91 -13.22
N SER A 103 7.15 -0.62 -13.02
CA SER A 103 7.58 0.54 -12.22
C SER A 103 7.47 1.83 -13.00
N THR A 104 7.09 2.94 -12.35
CA THR A 104 6.74 4.21 -13.01
C THR A 104 7.70 5.37 -12.70
N GLY A 105 8.90 5.08 -12.21
CA GLY A 105 9.91 6.11 -12.01
C GLY A 105 10.28 6.81 -13.32
N MET A 106 10.62 8.10 -13.25
CA MET A 106 11.00 8.93 -14.40
C MET A 106 9.89 9.07 -15.46
N THR A 107 8.62 8.81 -15.12
CA THR A 107 7.50 8.93 -16.05
C THR A 107 6.42 9.87 -15.53
N ASN A 108 5.61 10.39 -16.44
CA ASN A 108 4.38 11.13 -16.16
C ASN A 108 3.12 10.31 -16.51
N TYR A 109 1.94 10.80 -16.11
CA TYR A 109 0.68 10.11 -16.36
C TYR A 109 0.36 9.86 -17.82
N HIS A 110 0.75 10.76 -18.73
CA HIS A 110 0.55 10.57 -20.17
C HIS A 110 1.36 9.36 -20.68
N GLN A 111 2.62 9.25 -20.29
CA GLN A 111 3.47 8.12 -20.66
C GLN A 111 2.94 6.81 -20.07
N GLN A 112 2.49 6.84 -18.81
CA GLN A 112 1.85 5.69 -18.15
C GLN A 112 0.56 5.27 -18.87
N SER A 113 -0.25 6.21 -19.36
CA SER A 113 -1.46 5.90 -20.12
C SER A 113 -1.15 5.16 -21.43
N ILE A 114 -0.06 5.52 -22.11
CA ILE A 114 0.37 4.81 -23.33
C ILE A 114 0.74 3.35 -22.99
N VAL A 115 1.50 3.14 -21.91
CA VAL A 115 1.87 1.78 -21.45
C VAL A 115 0.63 1.00 -21.07
N TRP A 116 -0.28 1.61 -20.30
CA TRP A 116 -1.56 1.00 -19.97
C TRP A 116 -2.30 0.50 -21.21
N ASP A 117 -2.44 1.36 -22.22
CA ASP A 117 -3.12 1.03 -23.48
C ASP A 117 -2.45 -0.11 -24.25
N ILE A 118 -1.10 -0.19 -24.23
CA ILE A 118 -0.36 -1.30 -24.84
C ILE A 118 -0.77 -2.63 -24.20
N PHE A 119 -0.74 -2.70 -22.88
CA PHE A 119 -1.09 -3.93 -22.16
C PHE A 119 -2.57 -4.28 -22.29
N GLN A 120 -3.48 -3.28 -22.26
CA GLN A 120 -4.92 -3.52 -22.48
C GLN A 120 -5.22 -4.06 -23.89
N LYS A 121 -4.60 -3.50 -24.93
CA LYS A 121 -4.74 -3.98 -26.32
C LYS A 121 -4.24 -5.41 -26.47
N ALA A 122 -3.14 -5.75 -25.81
CA ALA A 122 -2.59 -7.12 -25.78
C ALA A 122 -3.41 -8.08 -24.89
N LYS A 123 -4.39 -7.58 -24.11
CA LYS A 123 -5.12 -8.34 -23.08
C LYS A 123 -4.20 -9.01 -22.06
N CYS A 124 -3.07 -8.37 -21.77
CA CYS A 124 -2.10 -8.79 -20.78
C CYS A 124 -2.37 -8.09 -19.45
N SER A 125 -2.51 -8.84 -18.38
CA SER A 125 -2.71 -8.28 -17.05
C SER A 125 -1.47 -7.52 -16.60
N MET A 126 -1.68 -6.34 -16.03
CA MET A 126 -0.59 -5.56 -15.45
C MET A 126 -1.02 -4.79 -14.22
N MET A 127 -0.04 -4.38 -13.43
CA MET A 127 -0.18 -3.39 -12.38
C MET A 127 1.00 -2.41 -12.40
N PHE A 128 0.77 -1.19 -11.94
CA PHE A 128 1.84 -0.22 -11.75
C PHE A 128 2.40 -0.23 -10.33
N LEU A 129 3.70 0.02 -10.20
CA LEU A 129 4.32 0.47 -8.95
C LEU A 129 4.61 1.97 -9.06
N HIS A 130 3.99 2.78 -8.21
CA HIS A 130 4.44 4.15 -8.03
C HIS A 130 5.88 4.16 -7.51
N CYS A 131 6.73 4.94 -8.14
CA CYS A 131 8.18 4.88 -7.93
C CYS A 131 8.82 6.26 -8.15
N THR A 132 9.81 6.58 -7.32
CA THR A 132 10.72 7.70 -7.54
C THR A 132 12.13 7.13 -7.72
N SER A 133 12.69 7.27 -8.93
CA SER A 133 14.03 6.75 -9.27
C SER A 133 15.11 7.69 -8.80
N ALA A 134 15.32 7.78 -7.50
CA ALA A 134 16.45 8.44 -6.82
C ALA A 134 16.92 7.52 -5.70
N TYR A 135 18.24 7.39 -5.49
CA TYR A 135 18.88 6.41 -4.61
C TYR A 135 19.88 7.04 -3.64
N PRO A 136 19.49 7.38 -2.39
CA PRO A 136 18.15 7.25 -1.79
C PRO A 136 17.17 8.32 -2.31
N SER A 137 15.88 7.98 -2.37
CA SER A 137 14.84 8.95 -2.73
C SER A 137 14.53 9.88 -1.57
N PRO A 138 14.52 11.23 -1.77
CA PRO A 138 14.10 12.19 -0.76
C PRO A 138 12.64 11.96 -0.32
N LEU A 139 12.34 12.29 0.94
CA LEU A 139 10.99 12.07 1.48
C LEU A 139 9.93 12.92 0.76
N GLU A 140 10.26 14.16 0.45
CA GLU A 140 9.40 15.11 -0.27
C GLU A 140 9.06 14.69 -1.69
N ASP A 141 9.94 13.92 -2.35
CA ASP A 141 9.76 13.48 -3.73
C ASP A 141 8.92 12.20 -3.85
N LYS A 142 8.58 11.54 -2.74
CA LYS A 142 7.80 10.29 -2.77
C LYS A 142 6.38 10.49 -3.29
N ASN A 143 5.80 11.65 -3.10
CA ASN A 143 4.47 12.03 -3.62
C ASN A 143 3.43 10.90 -3.59
N LEU A 144 3.24 10.28 -2.43
CA LEU A 144 2.44 9.06 -2.26
C LEU A 144 0.98 9.20 -2.71
N ARG A 145 0.46 10.43 -2.84
CA ARG A 145 -0.89 10.67 -3.37
C ARG A 145 -1.05 10.18 -4.81
N CYS A 146 0.04 9.99 -5.55
CA CYS A 146 0.02 9.38 -6.87
C CYS A 146 -0.59 7.98 -6.85
N ILE A 147 -0.41 7.20 -5.78
CA ILE A 147 -1.00 5.85 -5.64
C ILE A 147 -2.52 5.90 -5.78
N PHE A 148 -3.16 6.82 -5.06
CA PHE A 148 -4.60 7.01 -5.15
C PHE A 148 -5.03 7.45 -6.55
N LEU A 149 -4.37 8.48 -7.11
CA LEU A 149 -4.71 9.00 -8.44
C LEU A 149 -4.51 7.96 -9.55
N MET A 150 -3.43 7.18 -9.49
CA MET A 150 -3.19 6.11 -10.46
C MET A 150 -4.26 5.02 -10.37
N LYS A 151 -4.70 4.67 -9.16
CA LYS A 151 -5.78 3.70 -8.96
C LYS A 151 -7.09 4.18 -9.58
N GLU A 152 -7.44 5.45 -9.40
CA GLU A 152 -8.62 6.07 -10.01
C GLU A 152 -8.51 6.14 -11.55
N MET A 153 -7.32 6.48 -12.06
CA MET A 153 -7.09 6.66 -13.50
C MET A 153 -7.10 5.35 -14.28
N PHE A 154 -6.47 4.31 -13.74
CA PHE A 154 -6.25 3.05 -14.47
C PHE A 154 -7.19 1.93 -14.04
N GLY A 155 -7.88 2.07 -12.90
CA GLY A 155 -8.82 1.05 -12.41
C GLY A 155 -8.15 -0.28 -12.07
N CYS A 156 -6.84 -0.28 -11.75
CA CYS A 156 -6.07 -1.46 -11.40
C CYS A 156 -5.44 -1.34 -10.00
N ASP A 157 -4.90 -2.43 -9.51
CA ASP A 157 -4.09 -2.40 -8.31
C ASP A 157 -2.79 -1.63 -8.54
N ILE A 158 -2.40 -0.83 -7.56
CA ILE A 158 -1.18 -0.03 -7.57
C ILE A 158 -0.31 -0.46 -6.40
N GLY A 159 0.98 -0.66 -6.68
CA GLY A 159 1.98 -0.88 -5.65
C GLY A 159 2.88 0.33 -5.45
N PHE A 160 3.91 0.16 -4.63
CA PHE A 160 4.92 1.16 -4.34
C PHE A 160 6.31 0.55 -4.39
N SER A 161 7.21 1.16 -5.17
CA SER A 161 8.64 0.83 -5.20
C SER A 161 9.42 1.95 -4.53
N GLY A 162 10.06 1.63 -3.40
CA GLY A 162 10.69 2.62 -2.53
C GLY A 162 12.20 2.46 -2.42
N HIS A 163 12.97 3.49 -2.83
CA HIS A 163 14.42 3.53 -2.89
C HIS A 163 15.03 4.35 -1.74
N ALA A 164 14.63 4.06 -0.52
CA ALA A 164 15.19 4.66 0.69
C ALA A 164 14.99 3.75 1.90
N ILE A 165 15.79 3.93 2.94
CA ILE A 165 15.72 3.14 4.18
C ILE A 165 14.54 3.56 5.08
N ASP A 166 13.89 4.70 4.79
CA ASP A 166 12.76 5.18 5.57
C ASP A 166 11.56 4.23 5.51
N ARG A 167 10.83 4.18 6.59
CA ARG A 167 9.62 3.35 6.75
C ARG A 167 8.35 4.13 6.45
N GLU A 168 8.39 5.45 6.60
CA GLU A 168 7.27 6.37 6.46
C GLU A 168 6.68 6.29 5.05
N GLY A 169 7.53 6.31 4.03
CA GLY A 169 7.10 6.18 2.63
C GLY A 169 6.39 4.86 2.38
N THR A 170 6.96 3.75 2.85
CA THR A 170 6.37 2.42 2.64
C THR A 170 5.06 2.23 3.42
N LEU A 171 5.04 2.59 4.70
CA LEU A 171 3.83 2.47 5.52
C LEU A 171 2.73 3.43 5.05
N GLY A 172 3.12 4.64 4.62
CA GLY A 172 2.21 5.60 3.99
C GLY A 172 1.61 5.06 2.69
N ALA A 173 2.41 4.39 1.85
CA ALA A 173 1.93 3.75 0.63
C ALA A 173 0.91 2.64 0.93
N VAL A 174 1.18 1.79 1.92
CA VAL A 174 0.23 0.75 2.38
C VAL A 174 -1.06 1.39 2.88
N ALA A 175 -0.97 2.46 3.66
CA ALA A 175 -2.14 3.17 4.17
C ALA A 175 -2.98 3.82 3.05
N LEU A 176 -2.36 4.20 1.94
CA LEU A 176 -3.02 4.73 0.74
C LEU A 176 -3.51 3.62 -0.22
N GLY A 177 -3.34 2.36 0.14
CA GLY A 177 -3.90 1.22 -0.59
C GLY A 177 -2.94 0.59 -1.60
N ALA A 178 -1.63 0.75 -1.43
CA ALA A 178 -0.65 -0.01 -2.21
C ALA A 178 -0.77 -1.50 -1.87
N ASN A 179 -0.93 -2.33 -2.91
CA ASN A 179 -1.12 -3.79 -2.78
C ASN A 179 0.20 -4.56 -2.82
N VAL A 180 1.22 -3.98 -3.44
CA VAL A 180 2.57 -4.55 -3.56
C VAL A 180 3.58 -3.51 -3.09
N ILE A 181 4.57 -3.97 -2.35
CA ILE A 181 5.72 -3.16 -1.91
C ILE A 181 7.00 -3.80 -2.45
N GLU A 182 7.79 -3.00 -3.13
CA GLU A 182 9.13 -3.37 -3.61
C GLU A 182 10.18 -2.58 -2.85
N LYS A 183 11.23 -3.27 -2.40
CA LYS A 183 12.34 -2.67 -1.63
C LYS A 183 13.65 -3.35 -1.96
N HIS A 184 14.72 -2.55 -2.02
CA HIS A 184 16.07 -3.08 -2.03
C HIS A 184 16.43 -3.69 -0.67
N VAL A 185 17.09 -4.85 -0.69
CA VAL A 185 17.56 -5.57 0.50
C VAL A 185 19.06 -5.86 0.34
N THR A 186 19.82 -5.73 1.41
CA THR A 186 21.25 -5.98 1.43
C THR A 186 21.69 -6.77 2.65
N LEU A 187 22.82 -7.46 2.55
CA LEU A 187 23.50 -8.06 3.70
C LEU A 187 24.09 -6.98 4.62
N SER A 188 24.65 -5.91 4.04
CA SER A 188 25.17 -4.76 4.78
C SER A 188 25.21 -3.53 3.88
N ARG A 189 24.77 -2.39 4.38
CA ARG A 189 24.85 -1.09 3.70
C ARG A 189 26.30 -0.61 3.47
N ASN A 190 27.26 -1.19 4.18
CA ASN A 190 28.68 -0.87 4.02
C ASN A 190 29.35 -1.63 2.87
N MET A 191 28.64 -2.49 2.16
CA MET A 191 29.16 -3.16 0.98
C MET A 191 29.38 -2.16 -0.17
N SER A 192 30.36 -2.45 -1.02
CA SER A 192 30.60 -1.66 -2.22
C SER A 192 29.52 -1.95 -3.26
N GLY A 193 28.91 -0.88 -3.78
CA GLY A 193 27.88 -0.93 -4.81
C GLY A 193 26.88 0.20 -4.63
N PRO A 194 26.20 0.63 -5.71
CA PRO A 194 25.37 1.83 -5.70
C PRO A 194 24.09 1.69 -4.87
N ASP A 195 23.52 0.48 -4.79
CA ASP A 195 22.21 0.25 -4.16
C ASP A 195 22.25 0.05 -2.64
N HIS A 196 23.41 -0.39 -2.12
CA HIS A 196 23.51 -0.80 -0.72
C HIS A 196 23.12 0.32 0.25
N ALA A 197 23.48 1.57 -0.06
CA ALA A 197 23.17 2.73 0.79
C ALA A 197 21.66 2.99 0.94
N ALA A 198 20.85 2.66 -0.07
CA ALA A 198 19.39 2.83 -0.10
C ALA A 198 18.64 1.56 0.31
N ALA A 199 19.34 0.44 0.54
CA ALA A 199 18.77 -0.87 0.82
C ALA A 199 18.54 -1.10 2.31
N LEU A 200 17.55 -1.92 2.64
CA LEU A 200 17.29 -2.39 4.00
C LEU A 200 18.15 -3.61 4.32
N GLU A 201 18.71 -3.67 5.51
CA GLU A 201 19.29 -4.91 6.05
C GLU A 201 18.16 -5.86 6.48
N PHE A 202 18.45 -7.17 6.54
CA PHE A 202 17.40 -8.18 6.75
C PHE A 202 16.54 -7.98 7.99
N ALA A 203 17.12 -7.53 9.11
CA ALA A 203 16.37 -7.26 10.32
C ALA A 203 15.38 -6.08 10.14
N GLU A 204 15.81 -5.05 9.44
CA GLU A 204 14.98 -3.88 9.12
C GLU A 204 13.87 -4.24 8.13
N PHE A 205 14.18 -5.09 7.14
CA PHE A 205 13.19 -5.58 6.19
C PHE A 205 12.12 -6.43 6.89
N ALA A 206 12.52 -7.36 7.78
CA ALA A 206 11.59 -8.17 8.54
C ALA A 206 10.66 -7.32 9.44
N ASP A 207 11.21 -6.28 10.09
CA ASP A 207 10.43 -5.32 10.87
C ASP A 207 9.45 -4.53 10.00
N LEU A 208 9.89 -4.08 8.81
CA LEU A 208 9.04 -3.38 7.85
C LEU A 208 7.89 -4.27 7.36
N VAL A 209 8.16 -5.53 7.01
CA VAL A 209 7.12 -6.50 6.61
C VAL A 209 6.07 -6.67 7.70
N THR A 210 6.54 -6.82 8.96
CA THR A 210 5.64 -6.94 10.11
C THR A 210 4.76 -5.70 10.27
N LYS A 211 5.36 -4.51 10.19
CA LYS A 211 4.63 -3.24 10.32
C LYS A 211 3.66 -3.00 9.16
N ALA A 212 4.04 -3.35 7.93
CA ALA A 212 3.16 -3.26 6.77
C ALA A 212 1.93 -4.17 6.94
N ARG A 213 2.11 -5.41 7.39
CA ARG A 213 1.00 -6.33 7.69
C ARG A 213 0.11 -5.81 8.81
N ASN A 214 0.69 -5.29 9.88
CA ASN A 214 -0.07 -4.68 10.97
C ASN A 214 -0.86 -3.45 10.50
N MET A 215 -0.29 -2.65 9.59
CA MET A 215 -1.00 -1.52 8.99
C MET A 215 -2.24 -1.98 8.23
N VAL A 216 -2.15 -3.04 7.41
CA VAL A 216 -3.31 -3.61 6.70
C VAL A 216 -4.40 -4.05 7.69
N VAL A 217 -4.03 -4.70 8.79
CA VAL A 217 -4.98 -5.06 9.85
C VAL A 217 -5.62 -3.83 10.47
N ALA A 218 -4.83 -2.79 10.75
CA ALA A 218 -5.30 -1.56 11.37
C ALA A 218 -6.23 -0.74 10.46
N LEU A 219 -6.07 -0.82 9.14
CA LEU A 219 -6.96 -0.17 8.17
C LEU A 219 -8.38 -0.70 8.25
N GLY A 220 -8.57 -1.97 8.58
CA GLY A 220 -9.88 -2.57 8.76
C GLY A 220 -10.74 -2.54 7.49
N THR A 221 -12.05 -2.47 7.68
CA THR A 221 -13.03 -2.54 6.57
C THR A 221 -13.67 -1.19 6.22
N GLY A 222 -13.35 -0.12 6.94
CA GLY A 222 -14.00 1.19 6.81
C GLY A 222 -15.43 1.24 7.38
N ARG A 223 -15.98 0.14 7.89
CA ARG A 223 -17.30 0.14 8.53
C ARG A 223 -17.15 0.56 9.99
N LYS A 224 -17.75 1.69 10.37
CA LYS A 224 -17.84 2.08 11.78
C LYS A 224 -18.99 1.31 12.42
N SER A 225 -18.66 0.45 13.37
CA SER A 225 -19.61 -0.31 14.19
C SER A 225 -19.19 -0.26 15.65
N PHE A 226 -20.11 -0.59 16.53
CA PHE A 226 -19.81 -0.82 17.95
C PHE A 226 -19.07 -2.16 18.09
N LEU A 227 -17.86 -2.11 18.62
CA LEU A 227 -16.96 -3.26 18.69
C LEU A 227 -17.09 -4.02 20.02
N ASP A 228 -16.80 -5.31 19.98
CA ASP A 228 -16.80 -6.14 21.20
C ASP A 228 -15.78 -5.66 22.25
N SER A 229 -14.65 -5.13 21.79
CA SER A 229 -13.63 -4.52 22.65
C SER A 229 -14.11 -3.26 23.38
N GLU A 230 -15.15 -2.60 22.88
CA GLU A 230 -15.72 -1.38 23.48
C GLU A 230 -16.83 -1.69 24.51
N LYS A 231 -17.38 -2.92 24.53
CA LYS A 231 -18.53 -3.29 25.36
C LYS A 231 -18.32 -3.04 26.86
N THR A 232 -17.17 -3.43 27.38
CA THR A 232 -16.87 -3.25 28.82
C THR A 232 -16.86 -1.78 29.20
N LEU A 233 -16.16 -0.96 28.38
CA LEU A 233 -16.05 0.47 28.65
C LEU A 233 -17.39 1.19 28.44
N HIS A 234 -18.15 0.77 27.44
CA HIS A 234 -19.50 1.27 27.20
C HIS A 234 -20.41 1.02 28.41
N GLY A 235 -20.36 -0.17 29.00
CA GLY A 235 -21.16 -0.50 30.20
C GLY A 235 -20.85 0.38 31.41
N VAL A 236 -19.60 0.84 31.53
CA VAL A 236 -19.15 1.65 32.68
C VAL A 236 -19.27 3.15 32.44
N LEU A 237 -19.01 3.62 31.21
CA LEU A 237 -18.92 5.05 30.89
C LEU A 237 -20.17 5.63 30.19
N CYS A 238 -21.12 4.78 29.80
CA CYS A 238 -22.34 5.29 29.16
C CYS A 238 -23.15 6.11 30.13
N ARG A 239 -23.65 7.25 29.62
CA ARG A 239 -24.61 8.08 30.32
C ARG A 239 -25.97 7.44 30.29
N LYS A 240 -26.78 7.68 31.35
CA LYS A 240 -28.21 7.36 31.40
C LYS A 240 -29.02 8.65 31.49
N ILE A 241 -30.21 8.63 30.96
CA ILE A 241 -31.16 9.73 31.12
C ILE A 241 -31.66 9.72 32.57
N VAL A 242 -31.64 10.89 33.21
CA VAL A 242 -32.02 11.10 34.61
C VAL A 242 -32.96 12.31 34.69
N LEU A 243 -33.91 12.25 35.62
CA LEU A 243 -34.88 13.31 35.83
C LEU A 243 -34.30 14.44 36.69
N LYS A 244 -34.53 15.70 36.29
CA LYS A 244 -34.18 16.91 37.06
C LYS A 244 -35.20 17.28 38.10
N LYS A 245 -36.46 16.85 37.94
CA LYS A 245 -37.60 17.15 38.83
C LYS A 245 -38.55 15.97 38.87
N ASN A 246 -39.54 16.05 39.81
CA ASN A 246 -40.61 15.09 39.86
C ASN A 246 -41.60 15.29 38.69
N ILE A 247 -42.12 14.21 38.13
CA ILE A 247 -43.11 14.21 37.05
C ILE A 247 -44.27 13.32 37.46
N ASN A 248 -45.50 13.85 37.46
CA ASN A 248 -46.67 13.07 37.78
C ASN A 248 -47.07 12.14 36.65
N LYS A 249 -47.64 11.00 36.97
CA LYS A 249 -48.28 10.10 36.01
C LYS A 249 -49.18 10.86 35.05
N GLY A 250 -49.13 10.54 33.76
CA GLY A 250 -49.94 11.19 32.73
C GLY A 250 -49.38 12.52 32.22
N SER A 251 -48.35 13.07 32.84
CA SER A 251 -47.72 14.31 32.39
C SER A 251 -46.75 14.04 31.22
N LYS A 252 -46.65 15.02 30.32
CA LYS A 252 -45.71 14.98 29.22
C LYS A 252 -44.29 15.29 29.70
N ILE A 253 -43.35 14.45 29.35
CA ILE A 253 -41.90 14.63 29.66
C ILE A 253 -41.33 15.68 28.72
N SER A 254 -40.78 16.76 29.25
CA SER A 254 -40.17 17.83 28.47
C SER A 254 -38.64 17.69 28.45
N LYS A 255 -37.99 18.34 27.51
CA LYS A 255 -36.50 18.42 27.46
C LYS A 255 -35.91 19.00 28.74
N ASP A 256 -36.60 19.94 29.41
CA ASP A 256 -36.08 20.61 30.60
C ASP A 256 -36.18 19.73 31.86
N ASP A 257 -36.93 18.63 31.78
CA ASP A 257 -37.05 17.62 32.82
C ASP A 257 -35.89 16.66 32.86
N LEU A 258 -35.08 16.62 31.83
CA LEU A 258 -34.07 15.61 31.58
C LEU A 258 -32.64 16.14 31.76
N THR A 259 -31.79 15.28 32.27
CA THR A 259 -30.31 15.42 32.26
C THR A 259 -29.69 14.06 32.07
N THR A 260 -28.36 13.96 32.02
CA THR A 260 -27.66 12.69 31.91
C THR A 260 -26.54 12.58 32.94
N PHE A 261 -26.35 11.38 33.50
CA PHE A 261 -25.21 11.07 34.33
C PHE A 261 -24.54 9.80 33.87
N VAL A 262 -23.20 9.73 34.11
CA VAL A 262 -22.45 8.47 34.01
C VAL A 262 -22.76 7.63 35.23
N THR A 263 -23.14 6.39 35.01
CA THR A 263 -23.44 5.46 36.12
C THR A 263 -23.16 4.02 35.68
N ASN A 264 -22.68 3.22 36.61
CA ASN A 264 -22.50 1.79 36.46
C ASN A 264 -23.74 0.96 36.83
N LYS A 265 -24.89 1.61 37.14
CA LYS A 265 -26.14 0.90 37.41
C LYS A 265 -26.59 0.19 36.14
N GLU A 266 -27.00 -1.05 36.30
CA GLU A 266 -27.62 -1.81 35.22
C GLU A 266 -28.99 -1.19 34.87
N GLY A 267 -29.44 -1.39 33.62
CA GLY A 267 -30.68 -0.82 33.12
C GLY A 267 -30.57 0.67 32.76
N GLY A 268 -31.73 1.33 32.70
CA GLY A 268 -31.85 2.75 32.39
C GLY A 268 -31.75 3.09 30.90
N VAL A 269 -32.43 4.16 30.54
CA VAL A 269 -32.53 4.65 29.15
C VAL A 269 -31.28 5.42 28.77
N LEU A 270 -30.66 5.03 27.63
CA LEU A 270 -29.52 5.72 27.08
C LEU A 270 -29.89 7.05 26.42
N PRO A 271 -28.99 8.04 26.36
CA PRO A 271 -29.25 9.34 25.73
C PRO A 271 -29.66 9.27 24.26
N GLU A 272 -29.32 8.19 23.55
CA GLU A 272 -29.75 7.97 22.17
C GLU A 272 -31.26 7.89 21.99
N ALA A 273 -31.99 7.49 23.05
CA ALA A 273 -33.44 7.49 23.07
C ALA A 273 -34.07 8.88 23.39
N TYR A 274 -33.27 9.94 23.44
CA TYR A 274 -33.70 11.28 23.81
C TYR A 274 -34.96 11.73 23.04
N TYR A 275 -34.99 11.54 21.74
CA TYR A 275 -36.11 11.95 20.90
C TYR A 275 -37.36 11.09 21.07
N GLU A 276 -37.24 9.89 21.61
CA GLU A 276 -38.38 9.06 21.99
C GLU A 276 -38.94 9.47 23.34
N VAL A 277 -38.09 9.89 24.27
CA VAL A 277 -38.46 10.27 25.63
C VAL A 277 -39.10 11.66 25.66
N VAL A 278 -38.53 12.61 24.93
CA VAL A 278 -39.10 13.97 24.90
C VAL A 278 -40.43 13.96 24.18
N GLY A 279 -41.46 14.33 24.95
CA GLY A 279 -42.85 14.35 24.48
C GLY A 279 -43.63 13.10 24.85
N ALA A 280 -42.98 12.05 25.34
CA ALA A 280 -43.69 10.88 25.86
C ALA A 280 -44.47 11.20 27.14
N ILE A 281 -45.41 10.35 27.47
CA ILE A 281 -46.28 10.49 28.68
C ILE A 281 -45.72 9.58 29.79
N ALA A 282 -45.51 10.14 30.96
CA ALA A 282 -45.10 9.39 32.15
C ALA A 282 -46.17 8.35 32.53
N GLN A 283 -45.77 7.08 32.57
CA GLN A 283 -46.68 5.97 32.86
C GLN A 283 -46.96 5.77 34.36
N LYS A 284 -46.13 6.37 35.20
CA LYS A 284 -46.20 6.39 36.67
C LYS A 284 -45.66 7.70 37.20
N ASP A 285 -45.79 7.94 38.51
CA ASP A 285 -45.10 9.05 39.17
C ASP A 285 -43.61 8.81 39.17
N LEU A 286 -42.83 9.79 38.70
CA LEU A 286 -41.40 9.75 38.56
C LEU A 286 -40.75 10.77 39.49
N VAL A 287 -39.63 10.41 40.12
CA VAL A 287 -38.99 11.26 41.10
C VAL A 287 -37.68 11.87 40.59
N LYS A 288 -37.36 13.05 41.10
CA LYS A 288 -36.10 13.73 40.80
C LYS A 288 -34.90 12.82 41.08
N ASN A 289 -33.86 12.88 40.22
CA ASN A 289 -32.64 12.08 40.24
C ASN A 289 -32.87 10.59 39.96
N GLN A 290 -34.07 10.17 39.57
CA GLN A 290 -34.33 8.82 39.12
C GLN A 290 -33.70 8.63 37.73
N ILE A 291 -33.03 7.48 37.50
CA ILE A 291 -32.67 7.00 36.17
C ILE A 291 -33.96 6.59 35.49
N LEU A 292 -34.16 7.09 34.27
CA LEU A 292 -35.36 6.75 33.50
C LEU A 292 -35.26 5.32 32.95
N GLU A 293 -36.32 4.55 33.08
CA GLU A 293 -36.44 3.22 32.49
C GLU A 293 -37.46 3.22 31.33
N ILE A 294 -37.40 2.24 30.45
CA ILE A 294 -38.34 2.16 29.30
C ILE A 294 -39.77 2.11 29.75
N VAL A 295 -40.09 1.36 30.80
CA VAL A 295 -41.45 1.25 31.39
C VAL A 295 -41.95 2.55 32.01
N ASP A 296 -41.13 3.56 32.14
CA ASP A 296 -41.50 4.85 32.69
C ASP A 296 -42.23 5.73 31.66
N TYR A 297 -42.07 5.45 30.36
CA TYR A 297 -42.64 6.28 29.28
C TYR A 297 -43.20 5.49 28.08
N LYS A 298 -42.97 4.17 28.00
CA LYS A 298 -43.58 3.22 27.06
C LYS A 298 -44.37 2.19 27.88
#